data_628e1dde850c97c8010a0927bab376f0
#
_entry.id   628e1dde850c97c8010a0927bab376f0
#
_cell.length_a   1.000
_cell.length_b   1.000
_cell.length_c   1.000
_cell.angle_alpha   90.00
_cell.angle_beta   90.00
_cell.angle_gamma   90.00
#
_symmetry.space_group_name_H-M   'P 1'
#
loop_
_entity.id
_entity.type
_entity.pdbx_description
1 polymer ?
#
loop_
_entity_poly.entity_id
_entity_poly.type
_entity_poly.pdbx_seq_one_letter_code
_entity_poly.pdbx_strand_id
1 'polypeptide(L)'
;MEDFLEIAGRKLCSRFFLGTGKFPRKSMIREVLDVSGADVVTVALRRVDTGSEDENVLDHIPERCVIMANTSGARNAEEAVRIARLARAAGCGNWIKIEVIPDNKYLLPDNMETLKA
;
A
#
# COMPACT_ATOMS: atom_id res chain seq x y z
N MET A 1 4.71 -5.96 29.80
CA MET A 1 3.47 -5.49 29.14
C MET A 1 3.78 -5.30 27.66
N GLU A 2 3.11 -6.03 26.82
CA GLU A 2 3.27 -5.88 25.39
C GLU A 2 2.44 -4.68 24.92
N ASP A 3 3.08 -3.78 24.19
CA ASP A 3 2.44 -2.60 23.58
C ASP A 3 2.08 -2.91 22.12
N PHE A 4 0.79 -2.90 21.81
CA PHE A 4 0.29 -3.15 20.48
C PHE A 4 -0.45 -1.92 19.93
N LEU A 5 -0.32 -1.67 18.65
CA LEU A 5 -1.24 -0.82 17.92
C LEU A 5 -2.36 -1.71 17.34
N GLU A 6 -3.59 -1.45 17.70
CA GLU A 6 -4.72 -2.20 17.14
C GLU A 6 -5.46 -1.35 16.10
N ILE A 7 -5.56 -1.88 14.87
CA ILE A 7 -6.31 -1.26 13.77
C ILE A 7 -7.20 -2.33 13.14
N ALA A 8 -8.49 -2.07 13.05
CA ALA A 8 -9.49 -2.97 12.46
C ALA A 8 -9.43 -4.40 13.03
N GLY A 9 -9.23 -4.51 14.35
CA GLY A 9 -9.13 -5.81 15.04
C GLY A 9 -7.80 -6.52 14.86
N ARG A 10 -6.86 -5.96 14.12
CA ARG A 10 -5.52 -6.53 13.94
C ARG A 10 -4.52 -5.85 14.87
N LYS A 11 -3.83 -6.67 15.65
CA LYS A 11 -2.75 -6.21 16.53
C LYS A 11 -1.45 -6.13 15.74
N LEU A 12 -0.81 -4.95 15.80
CA LEU A 12 0.47 -4.65 15.15
C LEU A 12 1.53 -4.45 16.24
N CYS A 13 2.64 -5.15 16.14
CA CYS A 13 3.77 -5.00 17.04
C CYS A 13 4.62 -3.78 16.71
N SER A 14 4.65 -3.40 15.44
CA SER A 14 5.37 -2.22 14.95
C SER A 14 4.43 -1.10 14.56
N ARG A 15 4.80 0.13 14.94
CA ARG A 15 4.11 1.35 14.48
C ARG A 15 4.70 1.90 13.19
N PHE A 16 5.75 1.25 12.67
CA PHE A 16 6.40 1.62 11.42
C PHE A 16 5.73 0.91 10.25
N PHE A 17 5.23 1.68 9.28
CA PHE A 17 4.66 1.19 8.03
C PHE A 17 5.67 1.44 6.91
N LEU A 18 6.07 0.40 6.21
CA LEU A 18 7.08 0.49 5.15
C LEU A 18 6.44 0.86 3.81
N GLY A 19 6.95 1.93 3.18
CA GLY A 19 6.67 2.23 1.78
C GLY A 19 7.58 1.44 0.85
N THR A 20 7.06 1.02 -0.31
CA THR A 20 7.82 0.21 -1.28
C THR A 20 8.24 0.97 -2.53
N GLY A 21 8.01 2.28 -2.56
CA GLY A 21 8.43 3.12 -3.69
C GLY A 21 9.95 3.29 -3.76
N LYS A 22 10.50 3.28 -5.00
CA LYS A 22 11.88 3.63 -5.29
C LYS A 22 12.96 2.70 -4.70
N PHE A 23 12.63 1.46 -4.40
CA PHE A 23 13.66 0.46 -4.11
C PHE A 23 14.43 0.12 -5.39
N PRO A 24 15.78 0.09 -5.34
CA PRO A 24 16.59 -0.28 -6.51
C PRO A 24 16.30 -1.70 -7.03
N ARG A 25 16.00 -2.61 -6.12
CA ARG A 25 15.60 -3.98 -6.42
C ARG A 25 14.44 -4.41 -5.54
N LYS A 26 13.44 -5.04 -6.11
CA LYS A 26 12.27 -5.54 -5.36
C LYS A 26 12.63 -6.53 -4.26
N SER A 27 13.68 -7.34 -4.47
CA SER A 27 14.17 -8.29 -3.47
C SER A 27 14.60 -7.64 -2.16
N MET A 28 15.03 -6.37 -2.18
CA MET A 28 15.41 -5.63 -0.98
C MET A 28 14.23 -5.37 -0.04
N ILE A 29 13.01 -5.39 -0.54
CA ILE A 29 11.79 -5.16 0.26
C ILE A 29 11.71 -6.18 1.40
N ARG A 30 11.96 -7.43 1.11
CA ARG A 30 11.94 -8.50 2.12
C ARG A 30 13.00 -8.28 3.20
N GLU A 31 14.23 -7.98 2.80
CA GLU A 31 15.31 -7.72 3.73
C GLU A 31 14.99 -6.53 4.65
N VAL A 32 14.46 -5.45 4.08
CA VAL A 32 14.08 -4.26 4.86
C VAL A 32 12.92 -4.55 5.80
N LEU A 33 11.93 -5.34 5.37
CA LEU A 33 10.83 -5.76 6.25
C LEU A 33 11.33 -6.61 7.43
N ASP A 34 12.26 -7.52 7.18
CA ASP A 34 12.81 -8.37 8.23
C ASP A 34 13.66 -7.57 9.24
N VAL A 35 14.45 -6.62 8.78
CA VAL A 35 15.28 -5.78 9.66
C VAL A 35 14.45 -4.73 10.40
N SER A 36 13.48 -4.09 9.74
CA SER A 36 12.68 -3.04 10.34
C SER A 36 11.62 -3.56 11.31
N GLY A 37 11.21 -4.82 11.15
CA GLY A 37 10.10 -5.40 11.91
C GLY A 37 8.73 -4.80 11.57
N ALA A 38 8.61 -4.09 10.42
CA ALA A 38 7.34 -3.52 10.01
C ALA A 38 6.28 -4.59 9.78
N ASP A 39 5.09 -4.38 10.33
CA ASP A 39 3.95 -5.28 10.16
C ASP A 39 3.05 -4.88 8.99
N VAL A 40 3.14 -3.64 8.55
CA VAL A 40 2.34 -3.11 7.44
C VAL A 40 3.26 -2.58 6.35
N VAL A 41 2.95 -2.94 5.11
CA VAL A 41 3.69 -2.49 3.93
C VAL A 41 2.73 -1.88 2.91
N THR A 42 3.07 -0.72 2.40
CA THR A 42 2.25 -0.04 1.40
C THR A 42 2.74 -0.33 -0.02
N VAL A 43 1.79 -0.53 -0.92
CA VAL A 43 2.08 -0.79 -2.34
C VAL A 43 1.18 0.07 -3.23
N ALA A 44 1.71 0.51 -4.38
CA ALA A 44 0.91 1.14 -5.42
C ALA A 44 0.48 0.08 -6.44
N LEU A 45 -0.79 0.08 -6.85
CA LEU A 45 -1.33 -0.90 -7.80
C LEU A 45 -0.52 -0.94 -9.11
N ARG A 46 -0.10 0.21 -9.62
CA ARG A 46 0.70 0.30 -10.84
C ARG A 46 2.05 -0.43 -10.78
N ARG A 47 2.48 -0.86 -9.59
CA ARG A 47 3.71 -1.62 -9.35
C ARG A 47 3.43 -3.09 -9.09
N VAL A 48 2.16 -3.47 -8.99
CA VAL A 48 1.69 -4.84 -8.88
C VAL A 48 1.42 -5.33 -10.28
N ASP A 49 2.29 -6.19 -10.79
CA ASP A 49 2.11 -6.77 -12.10
C ASP A 49 1.34 -8.08 -11.99
N THR A 50 0.20 -8.15 -12.67
CA THR A 50 -0.69 -9.31 -12.63
C THR A 50 -0.52 -10.23 -13.83
N GLY A 51 0.37 -9.92 -14.77
CA GLY A 51 0.44 -10.64 -16.03
C GLY A 51 1.82 -10.83 -16.66
N SER A 52 2.92 -10.33 -16.07
CA SER A 52 4.26 -10.51 -16.61
C SER A 52 5.04 -11.61 -15.88
N GLU A 53 6.02 -12.18 -16.57
CA GLU A 53 7.00 -13.09 -15.98
C GLU A 53 8.01 -12.36 -15.08
N ASP A 54 7.97 -11.03 -15.06
CA ASP A 54 8.80 -10.21 -14.18
C ASP A 54 8.34 -10.29 -12.72
N GLU A 55 9.28 -10.22 -11.81
CA GLU A 55 9.03 -10.26 -10.37
C GLU A 55 7.97 -9.23 -9.93
N ASN A 56 6.87 -9.74 -9.37
CA ASN A 56 5.85 -8.91 -8.76
C ASN A 56 6.31 -8.43 -7.38
N VAL A 57 6.04 -7.16 -7.04
CA VAL A 57 6.36 -6.63 -5.70
C VAL A 57 5.74 -7.46 -4.58
N LEU A 58 4.57 -8.05 -4.79
CA LEU A 58 3.88 -8.88 -3.80
C LEU A 58 4.65 -10.15 -3.44
N ASP A 59 5.46 -10.68 -4.35
CA ASP A 59 6.25 -11.90 -4.13
C ASP A 59 7.34 -11.71 -3.07
N HIS A 60 7.73 -10.47 -2.82
CA HIS A 60 8.75 -10.10 -1.84
C HIS A 60 8.20 -9.72 -0.47
N ILE A 61 6.87 -9.76 -0.31
CA ILE A 61 6.21 -9.42 0.96
C ILE A 61 5.87 -10.70 1.71
N PRO A 62 6.41 -10.89 2.93
CA PRO A 62 6.09 -12.06 3.74
C PRO A 62 4.61 -12.09 4.14
N GLU A 63 4.04 -13.28 4.29
CA GLU A 63 2.64 -13.47 4.69
C GLU A 63 2.29 -12.86 6.06
N ARG A 64 3.29 -12.71 6.94
CA ARG A 64 3.10 -12.05 8.23
C ARG A 64 2.73 -10.58 8.12
N CYS A 65 3.05 -9.93 7.01
CA CYS A 65 2.79 -8.51 6.80
C CYS A 65 1.40 -8.25 6.24
N VAL A 66 0.79 -7.18 6.72
CA VAL A 66 -0.42 -6.63 6.12
C VAL A 66 -0.03 -5.80 4.90
N ILE A 67 -0.62 -6.12 3.76
CA ILE A 67 -0.48 -5.30 2.57
C ILE A 67 -1.55 -4.21 2.61
N MET A 68 -1.13 -2.98 2.47
CA MET A 68 -2.03 -1.83 2.37
C MET A 68 -1.79 -1.14 1.03
N ALA A 69 -2.63 -1.44 0.04
CA ALA A 69 -2.54 -0.76 -1.25
C ALA A 69 -2.89 0.72 -1.10
N ASN A 70 -2.34 1.56 -1.97
CA ASN A 70 -2.71 2.96 -2.05
C ASN A 70 -3.37 3.29 -3.39
N THR A 71 -4.12 4.39 -3.41
CA THR A 71 -4.83 4.85 -4.60
C THR A 71 -4.02 5.89 -5.39
N SER A 72 -2.71 5.76 -5.41
CA SER A 72 -1.80 6.64 -6.14
C SER A 72 -2.20 6.76 -7.61
N GLY A 73 -2.31 7.98 -8.08
CA GLY A 73 -2.75 8.31 -9.44
C GLY A 73 -4.24 8.66 -9.55
N ALA A 74 -5.05 8.45 -8.51
CA ALA A 74 -6.44 8.88 -8.50
C ALA A 74 -6.57 10.40 -8.50
N ARG A 75 -7.41 10.93 -9.38
CA ARG A 75 -7.66 12.38 -9.54
C ARG A 75 -9.01 12.80 -8.97
N ASN A 76 -9.85 11.85 -8.62
CA ASN A 76 -11.16 12.03 -8.00
C ASN A 76 -11.54 10.79 -7.18
N ALA A 77 -12.65 10.88 -6.44
CA ALA A 77 -13.12 9.79 -5.60
C ALA A 77 -13.47 8.51 -6.38
N GLU A 78 -14.10 8.66 -7.55
CA GLU A 78 -14.48 7.51 -8.39
C GLU A 78 -13.25 6.71 -8.83
N GLU A 79 -12.19 7.39 -9.27
CA GLU A 79 -10.93 6.73 -9.64
C GLU A 79 -10.29 6.05 -8.43
N ALA A 80 -10.30 6.68 -7.26
CA ALA A 80 -9.75 6.09 -6.04
C ALA A 80 -10.48 4.80 -5.66
N VAL A 81 -11.80 4.79 -5.70
CA VAL A 81 -12.60 3.58 -5.43
C VAL A 81 -12.32 2.49 -6.45
N ARG A 82 -12.20 2.84 -7.72
CA ARG A 82 -11.84 1.89 -8.79
C ARG A 82 -10.48 1.24 -8.52
N ILE A 83 -9.47 2.04 -8.21
CA ILE A 83 -8.12 1.54 -7.88
C ILE A 83 -8.17 0.62 -6.67
N ALA A 84 -8.89 0.99 -5.61
CA ALA A 84 -9.04 0.17 -4.41
C ALA A 84 -9.66 -1.20 -4.72
N ARG A 85 -10.69 -1.25 -5.55
CA ARG A 85 -11.33 -2.50 -5.97
C ARG A 85 -10.42 -3.36 -6.83
N LEU A 86 -9.65 -2.75 -7.72
CA LEU A 86 -8.66 -3.46 -8.54
C LEU A 86 -7.53 -4.02 -7.66
N ALA A 87 -7.06 -3.27 -6.68
CA ALA A 87 -6.04 -3.73 -5.75
C ALA A 87 -6.52 -4.96 -4.95
N ARG A 88 -7.75 -4.93 -4.46
CA ARG A 88 -8.37 -6.08 -3.79
C ARG A 88 -8.44 -7.30 -4.72
N ALA A 89 -8.89 -7.11 -5.96
CA ALA A 89 -8.96 -8.18 -6.96
C ALA A 89 -7.59 -8.74 -7.33
N ALA A 90 -6.55 -7.91 -7.26
CA ALA A 90 -5.16 -8.33 -7.51
C ALA A 90 -4.49 -9.04 -6.32
N GLY A 91 -5.20 -9.25 -5.21
CA GLY A 91 -4.68 -9.95 -4.04
C GLY A 91 -4.02 -9.08 -2.98
N CYS A 92 -4.19 -7.74 -3.05
CA CYS A 92 -3.63 -6.83 -2.04
C CYS A 92 -4.39 -6.79 -0.72
N GLY A 93 -5.51 -7.53 -0.60
CA GLY A 93 -6.31 -7.56 0.62
C GLY A 93 -7.26 -6.36 0.76
N ASN A 94 -7.75 -6.14 1.97
CA ASN A 94 -8.82 -5.17 2.25
C ASN A 94 -8.35 -3.85 2.87
N TRP A 95 -7.06 -3.71 3.14
CA TRP A 95 -6.50 -2.48 3.67
C TRP A 95 -6.14 -1.55 2.52
N ILE A 96 -6.56 -0.30 2.64
CA ILE A 96 -6.33 0.70 1.59
C ILE A 96 -5.93 2.04 2.21
N LYS A 97 -4.97 2.69 1.60
CA LYS A 97 -4.59 4.06 1.90
C LYS A 97 -5.13 4.96 0.80
N ILE A 98 -6.18 5.71 1.11
CA ILE A 98 -6.83 6.60 0.15
C ILE A 98 -6.02 7.88 -0.01
N GLU A 99 -5.72 8.22 -1.26
CA GLU A 99 -5.21 9.52 -1.66
C GLU A 99 -5.86 9.94 -2.98
N VAL A 100 -6.24 11.20 -3.06
CA VAL A 100 -6.77 11.83 -4.29
C VAL A 100 -5.96 13.07 -4.57
N ILE A 101 -5.19 13.05 -5.65
CA ILE A 101 -4.26 14.13 -6.01
C ILE A 101 -4.47 14.50 -7.49
N PRO A 102 -5.33 15.50 -7.77
CA PRO A 102 -5.57 15.94 -9.15
C PRO A 102 -4.42 16.80 -9.71
N ASP A 103 -3.59 17.37 -8.84
CA ASP A 103 -2.49 18.26 -9.19
C ASP A 103 -1.17 17.49 -9.37
N ASN A 104 -0.71 17.38 -10.61
CA ASN A 104 0.54 16.70 -10.94
C ASN A 104 1.80 17.56 -10.71
N LYS A 105 1.65 18.87 -10.52
CA LYS A 105 2.78 19.78 -10.39
C LYS A 105 3.28 19.89 -8.95
N TYR A 106 2.38 20.17 -8.04
CA TYR A 106 2.69 20.37 -6.63
C TYR A 106 2.23 19.22 -5.73
N LEU A 107 1.52 18.26 -6.31
CA LEU A 107 0.97 17.10 -5.62
C LEU A 107 0.04 17.49 -4.47
N LEU A 108 -0.79 18.51 -4.68
CA LEU A 108 -1.76 18.96 -3.70
C LEU A 108 -2.96 18.00 -3.65
N PRO A 109 -3.32 17.49 -2.47
CA PRO A 109 -4.45 16.58 -2.35
C PRO A 109 -5.78 17.33 -2.42
N ASP A 110 -6.82 16.62 -2.88
CA ASP A 110 -8.19 17.04 -2.78
C ASP A 110 -8.84 16.38 -1.55
N ASN A 111 -9.03 17.15 -0.49
CA ASN A 111 -9.54 16.63 0.78
C ASN A 111 -11.00 16.19 0.69
N MET A 112 -11.82 16.88 -0.09
CA MET A 112 -13.24 16.54 -0.23
C MET A 112 -13.43 15.25 -1.02
N GLU A 113 -12.70 15.09 -2.11
CA GLU A 113 -12.72 13.85 -2.90
C GLU A 113 -12.12 12.68 -2.11
N THR A 114 -11.11 12.92 -1.30
CA THR A 114 -10.55 11.90 -0.40
C THR A 114 -11.56 11.42 0.63
N LEU A 115 -12.28 12.36 1.25
CA LEU A 115 -13.35 12.02 2.21
C LEU A 115 -14.50 11.27 1.56
N LYS A 116 -14.85 11.65 0.33
CA LYS A 116 -15.91 10.99 -0.44
C LYS A 116 -15.55 9.56 -0.82
N ALA A 117 -14.29 9.31 -1.17
CA ALA A 117 -13.79 7.97 -1.53
C ALA A 117 -13.83 7.01 -0.34
#